data_bc4526b6445e0bd04a7ce093a9443023
#
_entry.id   bc4526b6445e0bd04a7ce093a9443023
#
_cell.length_a   1.000
_cell.length_b   1.000
_cell.length_c   1.000
_cell.angle_alpha   90.00
_cell.angle_beta   90.00
_cell.angle_gamma   90.00
#
_symmetry.space_group_name_H-M   'P 1'
#
loop_
_entity.id
_entity.type
_entity.pdbx_description
1 polymer ?
#
loop_
_entity_poly.entity_id
_entity_poly.type
_entity_poly.pdbx_seq_one_letter_code
_entity_poly.pdbx_strand_id
1 'polypeptide(L)'
;MIIEQPAIFLRWLYPQALWRMDRKERAVYLTFDDGPIPEVTPWVLDVLDHYGIKATFFMVGDNVRKHPEEFRMVRERGHRIGNHTYNHVGGLLHGTSSYVNNVELANTYLQTDLFRPPHGWMKWGQYILVKEKYRVGMWDLVTRDYSKHLKGRDVLLNVRRYARPGSIITFHDSVKSYEKLTYALPRAIEWLRSQGYAFKVFE
;
A
#
# COMPACT_ATOMS: atom_id res chain seq x y z
N MET A 1 4.78 11.05 -15.07
CA MET A 1 5.23 12.05 -14.06
C MET A 1 5.36 11.30 -12.75
N ILE A 2 6.55 11.25 -12.19
CA ILE A 2 6.85 10.46 -10.98
C ILE A 2 6.74 11.45 -9.81
N ILE A 3 5.67 11.33 -9.04
CA ILE A 3 5.34 12.29 -7.97
C ILE A 3 5.24 11.52 -6.67
N GLU A 4 5.96 11.95 -5.65
CA GLU A 4 5.94 11.38 -4.30
C GLU A 4 4.58 11.60 -3.62
N GLN A 5 3.93 12.73 -3.91
CA GLN A 5 2.59 13.05 -3.45
C GLN A 5 1.61 13.13 -4.62
N PRO A 6 0.37 12.65 -4.48
CA PRO A 6 -0.62 12.69 -5.55
C PRO A 6 -0.96 14.13 -5.92
N ALA A 7 -1.00 14.41 -7.22
CA ALA A 7 -1.49 15.70 -7.71
C ALA A 7 -2.94 15.92 -7.25
N ILE A 8 -3.26 17.17 -6.91
CA ILE A 8 -4.54 17.50 -6.27
C ILE A 8 -5.76 17.08 -7.12
N PHE A 9 -5.63 17.13 -8.47
CA PHE A 9 -6.70 16.75 -9.39
C PHE A 9 -7.07 15.26 -9.29
N LEU A 10 -6.14 14.37 -8.88
CA LEU A 10 -6.42 12.94 -8.66
C LEU A 10 -7.44 12.74 -7.54
N ARG A 11 -7.40 13.60 -6.54
CA ARG A 11 -8.37 13.58 -5.42
C ARG A 11 -9.78 13.96 -5.88
N TRP A 12 -9.89 14.76 -6.93
CA TRP A 12 -11.18 15.09 -7.54
C TRP A 12 -11.73 13.97 -8.42
N LEU A 13 -10.84 13.19 -9.05
CA LEU A 13 -11.24 12.01 -9.82
C LEU A 13 -11.80 10.89 -8.93
N TYR A 14 -11.31 10.76 -7.70
CA TYR A 14 -11.76 9.73 -6.76
C TYR A 14 -12.10 10.37 -5.40
N PRO A 15 -13.22 11.12 -5.32
CA PRO A 15 -13.50 12.00 -4.19
C PRO A 15 -13.77 11.27 -2.86
N GLN A 16 -14.24 10.02 -2.92
CA GLN A 16 -14.49 9.19 -1.73
C GLN A 16 -13.34 8.23 -1.41
N ALA A 17 -12.26 8.28 -2.18
CA ALA A 17 -11.07 7.48 -1.87
C ALA A 17 -10.29 8.11 -0.71
N LEU A 18 -9.68 7.24 0.09
CA LEU A 18 -8.90 7.63 1.26
C LEU A 18 -7.47 7.99 0.84
N TRP A 19 -7.22 9.28 0.64
CA TRP A 19 -5.91 9.79 0.25
C TRP A 19 -5.03 10.12 1.47
N ARG A 20 -5.67 10.42 2.58
CA ARG A 20 -5.05 10.80 3.83
C ARG A 20 -6.08 10.63 4.95
N MET A 21 -5.67 10.12 6.08
CA MET A 21 -6.51 9.89 7.24
C MET A 21 -6.68 11.16 8.08
N ASP A 22 -7.20 11.05 9.31
CA ASP A 22 -7.45 12.21 10.16
C ASP A 22 -6.16 13.05 10.34
N ARG A 23 -6.28 14.33 10.02
CA ARG A 23 -5.19 15.32 10.09
C ARG A 23 -4.96 15.85 11.50
N LYS A 24 -5.91 15.65 12.40
CA LYS A 24 -5.81 16.09 13.81
C LYS A 24 -4.98 15.11 14.63
N GLU A 25 -4.94 13.85 14.24
CA GLU A 25 -4.12 12.85 14.89
C GLU A 25 -2.69 12.85 14.35
N ARG A 26 -1.71 12.87 15.25
CA ARG A 26 -0.30 12.70 14.90
C ARG A 26 0.01 11.21 14.67
N ALA A 27 -0.67 10.64 13.68
CA ALA A 27 -0.53 9.24 13.27
C ALA A 27 -0.15 9.12 11.80
N VAL A 28 0.48 8.01 11.43
CA VAL A 28 0.78 7.61 10.06
C VAL A 28 0.32 6.17 9.82
N TYR A 29 0.08 5.84 8.56
CA TYR A 29 -0.44 4.56 8.12
C TYR A 29 0.56 3.96 7.13
N LEU A 30 1.37 3.00 7.59
CA LEU A 30 2.30 2.29 6.70
C LEU A 30 1.51 1.30 5.86
N THR A 31 1.76 1.32 4.56
CA THR A 31 1.14 0.38 3.61
C THR A 31 2.19 -0.24 2.71
N PHE A 32 1.97 -1.50 2.35
CA PHE A 32 2.83 -2.27 1.45
C PHE A 32 2.00 -2.79 0.29
N ASP A 33 2.47 -2.59 -0.93
CA ASP A 33 1.80 -3.03 -2.16
C ASP A 33 2.64 -4.12 -2.84
N ASP A 34 2.02 -4.92 -3.71
CA ASP A 34 2.58 -5.96 -4.59
C ASP A 34 2.75 -7.36 -3.97
N GLY A 35 2.89 -7.50 -2.66
CA GLY A 35 3.07 -8.80 -1.99
C GLY A 35 1.86 -9.78 -2.10
N PRO A 36 1.94 -10.96 -1.43
CA PRO A 36 3.09 -11.45 -0.67
C PRO A 36 4.19 -12.00 -1.57
N ILE A 37 5.45 -11.82 -1.17
CA ILE A 37 6.63 -12.32 -1.86
C ILE A 37 7.55 -13.02 -0.84
N PRO A 38 7.92 -14.30 -1.03
CA PRO A 38 8.67 -15.11 -0.05
C PRO A 38 9.99 -14.47 0.39
N GLU A 39 10.70 -13.81 -0.53
CA GLU A 39 12.00 -13.20 -0.25
C GLU A 39 11.91 -11.88 0.51
N VAL A 40 10.72 -11.25 0.55
CA VAL A 40 10.58 -9.86 1.03
C VAL A 40 9.57 -9.75 2.17
N THR A 41 8.37 -10.30 1.99
CA THR A 41 7.26 -10.11 2.94
C THR A 41 7.60 -10.58 4.35
N PRO A 42 8.22 -11.78 4.58
CA PRO A 42 8.63 -12.20 5.92
C PRO A 42 9.57 -11.22 6.61
N TRP A 43 10.56 -10.69 5.88
CA TRP A 43 11.48 -9.70 6.41
C TRP A 43 10.77 -8.40 6.81
N VAL A 44 9.81 -7.93 5.99
CA VAL A 44 8.99 -6.75 6.34
C VAL A 44 8.23 -7.01 7.64
N LEU A 45 7.62 -8.19 7.78
CA LEU A 45 6.88 -8.58 8.98
C LEU A 45 7.79 -8.60 10.22
N ASP A 46 8.99 -9.14 10.11
CA ASP A 46 9.95 -9.19 11.22
C ASP A 46 10.37 -7.78 11.66
N VAL A 47 10.57 -6.85 10.71
CA VAL A 47 10.82 -5.44 11.03
C VAL A 47 9.63 -4.82 11.77
N LEU A 48 8.41 -5.03 11.28
CA LEU A 48 7.21 -4.48 11.91
C LEU A 48 7.00 -5.03 13.34
N ASP A 49 7.23 -6.32 13.55
CA ASP A 49 7.15 -6.95 14.85
C ASP A 49 8.24 -6.44 15.81
N HIS A 50 9.49 -6.27 15.32
CA HIS A 50 10.57 -5.67 16.11
C HIS A 50 10.19 -4.30 16.68
N TYR A 51 9.50 -3.50 15.89
CA TYR A 51 8.99 -2.20 16.34
C TYR A 51 7.62 -2.27 17.01
N GLY A 52 6.96 -3.42 17.11
CA GLY A 52 5.63 -3.59 17.71
C GLY A 52 4.55 -2.77 17.00
N ILE A 53 4.61 -2.65 15.68
CA ILE A 53 3.65 -1.88 14.88
C ILE A 53 2.91 -2.77 13.88
N LYS A 54 1.70 -2.37 13.52
CA LYS A 54 0.92 -3.03 12.48
C LYS A 54 0.82 -2.13 11.24
N ALA A 55 0.67 -2.76 10.08
CA ALA A 55 0.59 -2.10 8.78
C ALA A 55 -0.55 -2.68 7.94
N THR A 56 -0.79 -2.08 6.77
CA THR A 56 -1.77 -2.58 5.81
C THR A 56 -1.05 -3.07 4.56
N PHE A 57 -1.39 -4.28 4.12
CA PHE A 57 -0.82 -4.91 2.93
C PHE A 57 -1.86 -5.01 1.82
N PHE A 58 -1.65 -4.31 0.72
CA PHE A 58 -2.46 -4.42 -0.49
C PHE A 58 -1.87 -5.48 -1.40
N MET A 59 -2.47 -6.65 -1.37
CA MET A 59 -1.89 -7.87 -1.94
C MET A 59 -2.46 -8.22 -3.30
N VAL A 60 -1.62 -8.75 -4.17
CA VAL A 60 -1.97 -9.29 -5.48
C VAL A 60 -2.53 -10.70 -5.31
N GLY A 61 -3.74 -10.96 -5.81
CA GLY A 61 -4.44 -12.23 -5.58
C GLY A 61 -3.68 -13.45 -6.11
N ASP A 62 -3.02 -13.35 -7.25
CA ASP A 62 -2.20 -14.45 -7.81
C ASP A 62 -0.96 -14.74 -6.94
N ASN A 63 -0.38 -13.71 -6.29
CA ASN A 63 0.69 -13.91 -5.33
C ASN A 63 0.18 -14.62 -4.08
N VAL A 64 -1.00 -14.26 -3.58
CA VAL A 64 -1.64 -14.97 -2.45
C VAL A 64 -1.89 -16.44 -2.78
N ARG A 65 -2.37 -16.72 -3.99
CA ARG A 65 -2.55 -18.10 -4.46
C ARG A 65 -1.25 -18.89 -4.53
N LYS A 66 -0.16 -18.25 -4.97
CA LYS A 66 1.17 -18.87 -5.11
C LYS A 66 1.92 -19.00 -3.80
N HIS A 67 1.71 -18.07 -2.88
CA HIS A 67 2.45 -17.91 -1.62
C HIS A 67 1.50 -17.87 -0.40
N PRO A 68 0.70 -18.94 -0.18
CA PRO A 68 -0.31 -18.98 0.88
C PRO A 68 0.30 -18.91 2.29
N GLU A 69 1.55 -19.36 2.47
CA GLU A 69 2.23 -19.32 3.75
C GLU A 69 2.56 -17.87 4.17
N GLU A 70 3.11 -17.06 3.25
CA GLU A 70 3.42 -15.66 3.50
C GLU A 70 2.13 -14.86 3.73
N PHE A 71 1.06 -15.18 3.00
CA PHE A 71 -0.25 -14.59 3.24
C PHE A 71 -0.77 -14.92 4.65
N ARG A 72 -0.66 -16.18 5.07
CA ARG A 72 -1.03 -16.62 6.42
C ARG A 72 -0.25 -15.87 7.48
N MET A 73 1.09 -15.72 7.31
CA MET A 73 1.94 -14.96 8.22
C MET A 73 1.43 -13.53 8.42
N VAL A 74 1.06 -12.83 7.34
CA VAL A 74 0.52 -11.46 7.42
C VAL A 74 -0.76 -11.42 8.26
N ARG A 75 -1.68 -12.38 8.04
CA ARG A 75 -2.93 -12.46 8.80
C ARG A 75 -2.71 -12.78 10.28
N GLU A 76 -1.93 -13.81 10.56
CA GLU A 76 -1.67 -14.28 11.94
C GLU A 76 -0.94 -13.23 12.78
N ARG A 77 -0.07 -12.42 12.15
CA ARG A 77 0.59 -11.30 12.82
C ARG A 77 -0.31 -10.05 12.95
N GLY A 78 -1.59 -10.15 12.58
CA GLY A 78 -2.60 -9.12 12.83
C GLY A 78 -2.47 -7.86 11.98
N HIS A 79 -1.92 -7.97 10.78
CA HIS A 79 -1.89 -6.87 9.82
C HIS A 79 -3.21 -6.76 9.05
N ARG A 80 -3.54 -5.55 8.59
CA ARG A 80 -4.71 -5.31 7.74
C ARG A 80 -4.42 -5.72 6.31
N ILE A 81 -5.36 -6.41 5.67
CA ILE A 81 -5.25 -6.85 4.29
C ILE A 81 -6.12 -5.97 3.41
N GLY A 82 -5.62 -5.59 2.25
CA GLY A 82 -6.32 -4.95 1.16
C GLY A 82 -6.11 -5.70 -0.16
N ASN A 83 -7.00 -5.48 -1.10
CA ASN A 83 -7.00 -6.07 -2.44
C ASN A 83 -6.23 -5.17 -3.41
N HIS A 84 -5.32 -5.76 -4.19
CA HIS A 84 -4.53 -5.06 -5.23
C HIS A 84 -4.70 -5.69 -6.62
N THR A 85 -5.94 -6.12 -6.93
CA THR A 85 -6.32 -6.93 -8.10
C THR A 85 -5.71 -8.34 -8.11
N TYR A 86 -6.19 -9.22 -9.01
CA TYR A 86 -5.67 -10.57 -9.07
C TYR A 86 -4.31 -10.65 -9.78
N ASN A 87 -4.16 -9.96 -10.92
CA ASN A 87 -2.94 -9.99 -11.73
C ASN A 87 -2.18 -8.66 -11.75
N HIS A 88 -2.38 -7.78 -10.77
CA HIS A 88 -1.80 -6.44 -10.76
C HIS A 88 -2.14 -5.62 -12.03
N VAL A 89 -3.38 -5.69 -12.50
CA VAL A 89 -3.80 -5.05 -13.74
C VAL A 89 -4.11 -3.56 -13.55
N GLY A 90 -3.58 -2.72 -14.45
CA GLY A 90 -3.88 -1.29 -14.47
C GLY A 90 -5.26 -1.01 -15.07
N GLY A 91 -6.11 -0.27 -14.36
CA GLY A 91 -7.49 -0.03 -14.77
C GLY A 91 -7.65 0.66 -16.12
N LEU A 92 -6.75 1.58 -16.49
CA LEU A 92 -6.85 2.33 -17.75
C LEU A 92 -6.74 1.45 -19.00
N LEU A 93 -6.01 0.32 -18.90
CA LEU A 93 -5.76 -0.58 -20.03
C LEU A 93 -6.83 -1.67 -20.20
N HIS A 94 -7.79 -1.77 -19.25
CA HIS A 94 -8.79 -2.83 -19.22
C HIS A 94 -10.21 -2.27 -19.35
N GLY A 95 -11.12 -3.09 -19.89
CA GLY A 95 -12.56 -2.80 -19.87
C GLY A 95 -13.11 -2.84 -18.45
N THR A 96 -14.21 -2.14 -18.20
CA THR A 96 -14.79 -2.04 -16.84
C THR A 96 -15.11 -3.40 -16.24
N SER A 97 -15.86 -4.24 -16.95
CA SER A 97 -16.24 -5.58 -16.46
C SER A 97 -15.03 -6.48 -16.21
N SER A 98 -14.05 -6.49 -17.14
CA SER A 98 -12.82 -7.28 -16.99
C SER A 98 -12.00 -6.85 -15.77
N TYR A 99 -11.91 -5.55 -15.52
CA TYR A 99 -11.21 -5.01 -14.36
C TYR A 99 -11.91 -5.38 -13.05
N VAL A 100 -13.22 -5.15 -12.97
CA VAL A 100 -14.01 -5.48 -11.78
C VAL A 100 -13.96 -6.99 -11.50
N ASN A 101 -14.11 -7.83 -12.52
CA ASN A 101 -13.97 -9.29 -12.37
C ASN A 101 -12.59 -9.68 -11.82
N ASN A 102 -11.53 -8.98 -12.21
CA ASN A 102 -10.18 -9.23 -11.71
C ASN A 102 -10.04 -8.82 -10.22
N VAL A 103 -10.71 -7.74 -9.79
CA VAL A 103 -10.81 -7.36 -8.37
C VAL A 103 -11.59 -8.41 -7.57
N GLU A 104 -12.74 -8.84 -8.08
CA GLU A 104 -13.57 -9.86 -7.40
C GLU A 104 -12.85 -11.21 -7.32
N LEU A 105 -12.16 -11.62 -8.38
CA LEU A 105 -11.33 -12.84 -8.36
C LEU A 105 -10.26 -12.77 -7.27
N ALA A 106 -9.57 -11.64 -7.13
CA ALA A 106 -8.60 -11.47 -6.03
C ALA A 106 -9.29 -11.63 -4.66
N ASN A 107 -10.51 -11.10 -4.53
CA ASN A 107 -11.23 -11.12 -3.26
C ASN A 107 -11.72 -12.51 -2.83
N THR A 108 -11.77 -13.48 -3.74
CA THR A 108 -12.02 -14.90 -3.37
C THR A 108 -10.92 -15.46 -2.46
N TYR A 109 -9.69 -14.93 -2.58
CA TYR A 109 -8.53 -15.29 -1.75
C TYR A 109 -8.34 -14.35 -0.55
N LEU A 110 -8.52 -13.04 -0.77
CA LEU A 110 -8.18 -12.01 0.21
C LEU A 110 -9.26 -11.77 1.26
N GLN A 111 -10.54 -11.88 0.88
CA GLN A 111 -11.71 -11.67 1.76
C GLN A 111 -11.63 -10.34 2.53
N THR A 112 -11.51 -9.23 1.81
CA THR A 112 -11.36 -7.89 2.38
C THR A 112 -12.35 -6.90 1.76
N ASP A 113 -12.67 -5.85 2.48
CA ASP A 113 -13.46 -4.70 2.05
C ASP A 113 -12.61 -3.50 1.64
N LEU A 114 -11.26 -3.65 1.65
CA LEU A 114 -10.31 -2.61 1.32
C LEU A 114 -9.65 -2.89 -0.02
N PHE A 115 -9.55 -1.87 -0.87
CA PHE A 115 -8.98 -1.99 -2.20
C PHE A 115 -8.04 -0.83 -2.53
N ARG A 116 -6.98 -1.11 -3.27
CA ARG A 116 -6.11 -0.10 -3.90
C ARG A 116 -5.90 -0.46 -5.36
N PRO A 117 -6.14 0.47 -6.32
CA PRO A 117 -5.89 0.21 -7.73
C PRO A 117 -4.38 0.18 -8.02
N PRO A 118 -3.88 -0.82 -8.76
CA PRO A 118 -2.51 -0.81 -9.28
C PRO A 118 -2.19 0.50 -10.01
N HIS A 119 -1.00 1.05 -9.77
CA HIS A 119 -0.53 2.33 -10.29
C HIS A 119 -1.37 3.56 -9.88
N GLY A 120 -2.42 3.37 -9.09
CA GLY A 120 -3.31 4.45 -8.63
C GLY A 120 -4.33 4.93 -9.67
N TRP A 121 -4.57 4.18 -10.73
CA TRP A 121 -5.43 4.60 -11.83
C TRP A 121 -6.55 3.60 -12.13
N MET A 122 -7.77 4.16 -12.26
CA MET A 122 -8.97 3.47 -12.72
C MET A 122 -9.75 4.35 -13.68
N LYS A 123 -10.54 3.74 -14.58
CA LYS A 123 -11.59 4.45 -15.29
C LYS A 123 -12.73 4.81 -14.32
N TRP A 124 -13.44 5.90 -14.59
CA TRP A 124 -14.54 6.33 -13.72
C TRP A 124 -15.59 5.25 -13.50
N GLY A 125 -16.00 4.53 -14.54
CA GLY A 125 -16.95 3.41 -14.42
C GLY A 125 -16.45 2.27 -13.54
N GLN A 126 -15.14 1.99 -13.56
CA GLN A 126 -14.53 1.01 -12.65
C GLN A 126 -14.57 1.49 -11.19
N TYR A 127 -14.21 2.76 -10.96
CA TYR A 127 -14.24 3.37 -9.63
C TYR A 127 -15.64 3.34 -9.02
N ILE A 128 -16.68 3.68 -9.79
CA ILE A 128 -18.07 3.66 -9.31
C ILE A 128 -18.45 2.26 -8.82
N LEU A 129 -18.15 1.20 -9.59
CA LEU A 129 -18.51 -0.17 -9.23
C LEU A 129 -17.67 -0.70 -8.05
N VAL A 130 -16.37 -0.39 -8.03
CA VAL A 130 -15.48 -0.86 -6.96
C VAL A 130 -15.84 -0.20 -5.62
N LYS A 131 -16.12 1.09 -5.59
CA LYS A 131 -16.45 1.80 -4.34
C LYS A 131 -17.76 1.38 -3.69
N GLU A 132 -18.66 0.69 -4.41
CA GLU A 132 -19.89 0.15 -3.84
C GLU A 132 -19.63 -1.00 -2.87
N LYS A 133 -18.53 -1.73 -3.08
CA LYS A 133 -18.16 -2.91 -2.29
C LYS A 133 -16.90 -2.71 -1.45
N TYR A 134 -16.04 -1.78 -1.86
CA TYR A 134 -14.72 -1.60 -1.27
C TYR A 134 -14.48 -0.16 -0.85
N ARG A 135 -13.82 0.01 0.27
CA ARG A 135 -13.18 1.27 0.64
C ARG A 135 -11.90 1.41 -0.20
N VAL A 136 -11.81 2.46 -0.99
CA VAL A 136 -10.67 2.67 -1.88
C VAL A 136 -9.57 3.43 -1.12
N GLY A 137 -8.50 2.72 -0.74
CA GLY A 137 -7.33 3.30 -0.08
C GLY A 137 -6.29 3.72 -1.12
N MET A 138 -6.01 5.01 -1.20
CA MET A 138 -4.95 5.59 -2.03
C MET A 138 -3.71 5.87 -1.16
N TRP A 139 -2.95 6.93 -1.45
CA TRP A 139 -1.78 7.34 -0.67
C TRP A 139 -1.68 8.87 -0.55
N ASP A 140 -1.06 9.33 0.53
CA ASP A 140 -0.61 10.72 0.67
C ASP A 140 0.86 10.86 0.26
N LEU A 141 1.63 9.77 0.40
CA LEU A 141 3.04 9.67 0.06
C LEU A 141 3.36 8.30 -0.52
N VAL A 142 3.90 8.23 -1.73
CA VAL A 142 4.59 7.05 -2.26
C VAL A 142 6.10 7.24 -2.11
N THR A 143 6.76 6.27 -1.50
CA THR A 143 8.19 6.37 -1.17
C THR A 143 9.10 6.21 -2.39
N ARG A 144 8.59 5.62 -3.48
CA ARG A 144 9.29 5.32 -4.73
C ARG A 144 10.45 4.31 -4.56
N ASP A 145 10.33 3.44 -3.60
CA ASP A 145 11.28 2.35 -3.34
C ASP A 145 11.48 1.39 -4.52
N TYR A 146 10.49 1.30 -5.43
CA TYR A 146 10.58 0.55 -6.69
C TYR A 146 11.44 1.24 -7.77
N SER A 147 11.81 2.50 -7.60
CA SER A 147 12.51 3.28 -8.63
C SER A 147 13.96 2.82 -8.81
N LYS A 148 14.35 2.56 -10.05
CA LYS A 148 15.74 2.22 -10.42
C LYS A 148 16.74 3.38 -10.21
N HIS A 149 16.23 4.61 -10.13
CA HIS A 149 17.04 5.82 -10.03
C HIS A 149 17.25 6.31 -8.59
N LEU A 150 16.55 5.72 -7.61
CA LEU A 150 16.66 6.09 -6.21
C LEU A 150 17.44 5.05 -5.42
N LYS A 151 18.18 5.52 -4.44
CA LYS A 151 18.85 4.70 -3.41
C LYS A 151 17.99 4.65 -2.14
N GLY A 152 18.29 3.75 -1.21
CA GLY A 152 17.56 3.64 0.06
C GLY A 152 17.54 4.96 0.87
N ARG A 153 18.63 5.76 0.81
CA ARG A 153 18.68 7.10 1.44
C ARG A 153 17.66 8.08 0.84
N ASP A 154 17.40 7.99 -0.47
CA ASP A 154 16.48 8.90 -1.15
C ASP A 154 15.02 8.51 -0.79
N VAL A 155 14.74 7.21 -0.66
CA VAL A 155 13.47 6.68 -0.15
C VAL A 155 13.20 7.18 1.27
N LEU A 156 14.21 7.12 2.17
CA LEU A 156 14.13 7.68 3.51
C LEU A 156 13.88 9.19 3.50
N LEU A 157 14.59 9.92 2.63
CA LEU A 157 14.40 11.36 2.47
C LEU A 157 13.00 11.72 2.02
N ASN A 158 12.37 10.92 1.13
CA ASN A 158 10.99 11.12 0.74
C ASN A 158 10.05 11.00 1.96
N VAL A 159 10.26 10.01 2.83
CA VAL A 159 9.47 9.90 4.07
C VAL A 159 9.67 11.12 4.94
N ARG A 160 10.91 11.52 5.21
CA ARG A 160 11.22 12.66 6.07
C ARG A 160 10.66 13.99 5.55
N ARG A 161 10.63 14.16 4.24
CA ARG A 161 10.20 15.41 3.59
C ARG A 161 8.69 15.54 3.51
N TYR A 162 7.98 14.44 3.30
CA TYR A 162 6.56 14.50 2.93
C TYR A 162 5.61 13.89 3.97
N ALA A 163 6.11 13.12 4.94
CA ALA A 163 5.26 12.58 6.00
C ALA A 163 4.66 13.70 6.86
N ARG A 164 3.37 13.57 7.14
CA ARG A 164 2.58 14.53 7.93
C ARG A 164 1.42 13.82 8.63
N PRO A 165 0.76 14.42 9.63
CA PRO A 165 -0.35 13.79 10.36
C PRO A 165 -1.40 13.21 9.42
N GLY A 166 -1.75 11.94 9.61
CA GLY A 166 -2.70 11.20 8.79
C GLY A 166 -2.13 10.65 7.47
N SER A 167 -0.82 10.78 7.20
CA SER A 167 -0.23 10.29 5.95
C SER A 167 -0.39 8.78 5.80
N ILE A 168 -0.94 8.36 4.67
CA ILE A 168 -0.86 6.99 4.15
C ILE A 168 0.44 6.91 3.35
N ILE A 169 1.41 6.15 3.87
CA ILE A 169 2.76 6.04 3.31
C ILE A 169 2.88 4.68 2.62
N THR A 170 3.15 4.69 1.32
CA THR A 170 3.23 3.47 0.51
C THR A 170 4.68 3.07 0.24
N PHE A 171 5.02 1.89 0.69
CA PHE A 171 6.16 1.07 0.31
C PHE A 171 5.68 -0.10 -0.57
N HIS A 172 6.62 -0.91 -1.09
CA HIS A 172 6.30 -2.10 -1.88
C HIS A 172 7.11 -3.29 -1.37
N ASP A 173 6.43 -4.34 -0.91
CA ASP A 173 7.07 -5.60 -0.53
C ASP A 173 7.31 -6.48 -1.76
N SER A 174 8.18 -6.00 -2.64
CA SER A 174 8.55 -6.62 -3.90
C SER A 174 10.06 -6.73 -4.08
N VAL A 175 10.53 -7.70 -4.87
CA VAL A 175 11.96 -7.96 -5.09
C VAL A 175 12.71 -6.70 -5.56
N LYS A 176 12.11 -5.91 -6.47
CA LYS A 176 12.71 -4.67 -7.01
C LYS A 176 12.91 -3.57 -5.94
N SER A 177 12.16 -3.64 -4.84
CA SER A 177 12.20 -2.66 -3.75
C SER A 177 13.08 -3.11 -2.58
N TYR A 178 13.38 -4.40 -2.47
CA TYR A 178 13.95 -5.03 -1.28
C TYR A 178 15.22 -4.35 -0.76
N GLU A 179 16.22 -4.16 -1.62
CA GLU A 179 17.50 -3.52 -1.25
C GLU A 179 17.28 -2.14 -0.62
N LYS A 180 16.35 -1.34 -1.20
CA LYS A 180 16.04 0.01 -0.69
C LYS A 180 15.22 -0.05 0.59
N LEU A 181 14.33 -1.03 0.69
CA LEU A 181 13.52 -1.27 1.86
C LEU A 181 14.38 -1.62 3.08
N THR A 182 15.39 -2.49 2.92
CA THR A 182 16.29 -2.89 4.02
C THR A 182 17.03 -1.69 4.63
N TYR A 183 17.30 -0.67 3.84
CA TYR A 183 17.89 0.56 4.34
C TYR A 183 16.84 1.53 4.92
N ALA A 184 15.74 1.73 4.17
CA ALA A 184 14.84 2.86 4.42
C ALA A 184 13.78 2.56 5.49
N LEU A 185 13.19 1.35 5.51
CA LEU A 185 12.04 1.05 6.37
C LEU A 185 12.35 1.17 7.87
N PRO A 186 13.41 0.53 8.43
CA PRO A 186 13.72 0.66 9.85
C PRO A 186 13.99 2.13 10.23
N ARG A 187 14.80 2.82 9.43
CA ARG A 187 15.16 4.23 9.67
C ARG A 187 13.98 5.19 9.54
N ALA A 188 13.04 4.88 8.65
CA ALA A 188 11.81 5.66 8.52
C ALA A 188 10.92 5.48 9.75
N ILE A 189 10.77 4.25 10.27
CA ILE A 189 10.01 3.97 11.49
C ILE A 189 10.63 4.71 12.69
N GLU A 190 11.94 4.60 12.88
CA GLU A 190 12.67 5.30 13.97
C GLU A 190 12.47 6.81 13.88
N TRP A 191 12.64 7.38 12.68
CA TRP A 191 12.44 8.81 12.49
C TRP A 191 11.00 9.23 12.76
N LEU A 192 10.00 8.51 12.24
CA LEU A 192 8.59 8.82 12.48
C LEU A 192 8.26 8.78 13.98
N ARG A 193 8.80 7.79 14.71
CA ARG A 193 8.67 7.73 16.17
C ARG A 193 9.32 8.93 16.86
N SER A 194 10.54 9.29 16.46
CA SER A 194 11.24 10.45 17.03
C SER A 194 10.49 11.76 16.79
N GLN A 195 9.66 11.81 15.74
CA GLN A 195 8.76 12.92 15.45
C GLN A 195 7.42 12.81 16.20
N GLY A 196 7.20 11.80 17.05
CA GLY A 196 6.00 11.60 17.84
C GLY A 196 4.80 11.07 17.05
N TYR A 197 5.01 10.39 15.92
CA TYR A 197 3.94 9.74 15.18
C TYR A 197 3.57 8.39 15.80
N ALA A 198 2.27 8.17 15.99
CA ALA A 198 1.69 6.84 16.19
C ALA A 198 1.55 6.11 14.85
N PHE A 199 1.54 4.78 14.89
CA PHE A 199 1.30 3.94 13.71
C PHE A 199 -0.08 3.30 13.81
N LYS A 200 -0.88 3.46 12.78
CA LYS A 200 -2.25 2.93 12.69
C LYS A 200 -2.44 2.15 11.39
N VAL A 201 -3.48 1.35 11.34
CA VAL A 201 -3.95 0.62 10.15
C VAL A 201 -5.29 1.18 9.67
N PHE A 202 -5.68 0.84 8.46
CA PHE A 202 -7.05 1.09 7.99
C PHE A 202 -8.03 0.29 8.85
N GLU A 203 -9.01 0.95 9.39
CA GLU A 203 -10.12 0.33 10.13
C GLU A 203 -11.11 -0.35 9.19
#